data_a7308003168dc2f00a4f146e9410035c
#
_entry.id   a7308003168dc2f00a4f146e9410035c
#
_cell.length_a   1.000
_cell.length_b   1.000
_cell.length_c   1.000
_cell.angle_alpha   90.00
_cell.angle_beta   90.00
_cell.angle_gamma   90.00
#
_symmetry.space_group_name_H-M   'P 1'
#
loop_
_entity.id
_entity.type
_entity.pdbx_description
1 polymer ?
#
loop_
_entity_poly.entity_id
_entity_poly.type
_entity_poly.pdbx_seq_one_letter_code
_entity_poly.pdbx_strand_id
1 'polypeptide(L)' 'MTNRELIEANRAQLFAWADEGKSYFWMAQQIGINDRNASAVSTWFVKQGIRRKAAR' A
#
# COMPACT_ATOMS: atom_id res chain seq x y z
N MET A 1 -1.10 -5.52 -16.19
CA MET A 1 -1.68 -4.64 -15.16
C MET A 1 -0.58 -3.74 -14.60
N THR A 2 -0.81 -2.43 -14.54
CA THR A 2 0.15 -1.49 -13.98
C THR A 2 0.14 -1.55 -12.46
N ASN A 3 1.18 -1.05 -11.81
CA ASN A 3 1.24 -0.96 -10.35
C ASN A 3 0.06 -0.16 -9.80
N ARG A 4 -0.30 0.91 -10.47
CA ARG A 4 -1.43 1.74 -10.07
C ARG A 4 -2.73 0.94 -10.10
N GLU A 5 -2.94 0.16 -11.15
CA GLU A 5 -4.13 -0.68 -11.29
C GLU A 5 -4.19 -1.76 -10.21
N LEU A 6 -3.05 -2.37 -9.88
CA LEU A 6 -2.96 -3.34 -8.79
C LEU A 6 -3.33 -2.71 -7.45
N ILE A 7 -2.84 -1.52 -7.20
CA ILE A 7 -3.11 -0.79 -5.97
C ILE A 7 -4.60 -0.46 -5.89
N GLU A 8 -5.19 0.06 -6.95
CA GLU A 8 -6.60 0.43 -6.98
C GLU A 8 -7.51 -0.80 -6.83
N ALA A 9 -7.15 -1.91 -7.42
CA ALA A 9 -7.90 -3.16 -7.30
C ALA A 9 -7.90 -3.71 -5.88
N ASN A 10 -6.87 -3.38 -5.10
CA ASN A 10 -6.72 -3.86 -3.72
C ASN A 10 -6.94 -2.77 -2.66
N ARG A 11 -7.56 -1.68 -3.07
CA ARG A 11 -7.71 -0.48 -2.24
C ARG A 11 -8.33 -0.75 -0.86
N ALA A 12 -9.42 -1.49 -0.79
CA ALA A 12 -10.08 -1.80 0.48
C ALA A 12 -9.16 -2.60 1.41
N GLN A 13 -8.44 -3.55 0.86
CA GLN A 13 -7.48 -4.35 1.61
C GLN A 13 -6.30 -3.50 2.10
N LEU A 14 -5.83 -2.58 1.27
CA LEU A 14 -4.74 -1.66 1.64
C LEU A 14 -5.15 -0.78 2.81
N PHE A 15 -6.36 -0.27 2.81
CA PHE A 15 -6.88 0.53 3.92
C PHE A 15 -6.95 -0.29 5.21
N ALA A 16 -7.39 -1.53 5.14
CA ALA A 16 -7.45 -2.42 6.29
C ALA A 16 -6.04 -2.69 6.84
N TRP A 17 -5.08 -2.96 5.98
CA TRP A 17 -3.68 -3.19 6.39
C TRP A 17 -3.05 -1.94 7.01
N ALA A 18 -3.36 -0.76 6.46
CA ALA A 18 -2.88 0.51 7.01
C ALA A 18 -3.41 0.71 8.43
N ASP A 19 -4.66 0.37 8.65
CA ASP A 19 -5.29 0.44 9.97
C ASP A 19 -4.64 -0.53 10.97
N GLU A 20 -4.14 -1.66 10.47
CA GLU A 20 -3.41 -2.65 11.29
C GLU A 20 -1.94 -2.28 11.52
N GLY A 21 -1.45 -1.24 10.88
CA GLY A 21 -0.07 -0.78 11.02
C GLY A 21 0.94 -1.54 10.16
N LYS A 22 0.49 -2.24 9.12
CA LYS A 22 1.40 -2.96 8.20
C LYS A 22 2.25 -1.98 7.40
N SER A 23 3.48 -2.37 7.08
CA SER A 23 4.36 -1.51 6.29
C SER A 23 3.93 -1.46 4.82
N TYR A 24 4.26 -0.38 4.14
CA TYR A 24 3.97 -0.25 2.71
C TYR A 24 4.71 -1.30 1.89
N PHE A 25 5.93 -1.62 2.29
CA PHE A 25 6.74 -2.67 1.66
C PHE A 25 6.02 -4.03 1.75
N TRP A 26 5.54 -4.35 2.92
CA TRP A 26 4.77 -5.58 3.17
C TRP A 26 3.51 -5.62 2.30
N MET A 27 2.76 -4.51 2.26
CA MET A 27 1.56 -4.40 1.46
C MET A 27 1.85 -4.63 -0.03
N ALA A 28 2.93 -4.02 -0.52
CA ALA A 28 3.34 -4.18 -1.91
C ALA A 28 3.60 -5.64 -2.26
N GLN A 29 4.25 -6.36 -1.38
CA GLN A 29 4.51 -7.78 -1.56
C GLN A 29 3.22 -8.59 -1.65
N GLN A 30 2.24 -8.27 -0.82
CA GLN A 30 0.96 -9.00 -0.76
C GLN A 30 0.16 -8.85 -2.05
N ILE A 31 0.23 -7.71 -2.69
CA ILE A 31 -0.54 -7.45 -3.91
C ILE A 31 0.27 -7.71 -5.21
N GLY A 32 1.49 -8.21 -5.08
CA GLY A 32 2.29 -8.62 -6.22
C GLY A 32 3.14 -7.53 -6.84
N ILE A 33 3.39 -6.44 -6.14
CA ILE A 33 4.29 -5.38 -6.57
C ILE A 33 5.71 -5.75 -6.13
N ASN A 34 6.67 -5.67 -7.04
CA ASN A 34 8.06 -5.95 -6.77
C ASN A 34 8.66 -4.95 -5.77
N ASP A 35 9.68 -5.37 -5.04
CA ASP A 35 10.39 -4.56 -4.04
C ASP A 35 10.88 -3.23 -4.60
N ARG A 36 11.31 -3.25 -5.85
CA ARG A 36 11.80 -2.10 -6.59
C ARG A 36 10.74 -1.00 -6.71
N ASN A 37 9.47 -1.40 -6.72
CA ASN A 37 8.33 -0.50 -6.92
C ASN A 37 7.46 -0.36 -5.66
N ALA A 38 7.92 -0.83 -4.53
CA ALA A 38 7.16 -0.80 -3.28
C ALA A 38 6.78 0.63 -2.88
N SER A 39 7.59 1.62 -3.23
CA SER A 39 7.30 3.03 -2.94
C SER A 39 6.03 3.53 -3.64
N ALA A 40 5.56 2.84 -4.67
CA ALA A 40 4.30 3.20 -5.34
C ALA A 40 3.13 3.14 -4.37
N VAL A 41 3.13 2.19 -3.44
CA VAL A 41 2.08 2.05 -2.41
C VAL A 41 2.13 3.26 -1.48
N SER A 42 3.31 3.63 -1.01
CA SER A 42 3.49 4.79 -0.15
C SER A 42 3.00 6.08 -0.82
N THR A 43 3.39 6.28 -2.08
CA THR A 43 2.98 7.44 -2.87
C THR A 43 1.46 7.48 -3.02
N TRP A 44 0.85 6.34 -3.28
CA TRP A 44 -0.61 6.24 -3.40
C TRP A 44 -1.30 6.66 -2.09
N PHE A 45 -0.81 6.19 -0.94
CA PHE A 45 -1.38 6.57 0.36
C PHE A 45 -1.24 8.07 0.61
N VAL A 46 -0.12 8.67 0.25
CA VAL A 46 0.08 10.12 0.38
C VAL A 46 -0.96 10.88 -0.45
N LYS A 47 -1.21 10.43 -1.67
CA LYS A 47 -2.20 11.06 -2.56
C LYS A 47 -3.63 10.92 -2.03
N GLN A 48 -3.92 9.84 -1.32
CA GLN A 48 -5.23 9.63 -0.70
C GLN A 48 -5.39 10.44 0.59
N GLY A 49 -4.32 11.02 1.10
CA GLY A 49 -4.34 11.77 2.36
C GLY A 49 -4.50 10.88 3.59
N ILE A 50 -4.15 9.61 3.48
CA ILE A 50 -4.29 8.64 4.56
C ILE A 50 -2.91 8.23 5.05
N ARG A 51 -2.76 8.14 6.35
CA ARG A 51 -1.54 7.66 6.96
C ARG A 51 -1.77 6.30 7.59
N ARG A 52 -0.78 5.44 7.46
CA ARG A 52 -0.73 4.16 8.14
C ARG A 52 -0.63 4.41 9.66
N LYS A 53 -1.30 3.60 10.45
CA LYS A 53 -1.16 3.65 11.92
C LYS A 53 0.30 3.38 12.27
N ALA A 54 0.86 4.23 13.10
CA ALA A 54 2.23 4.05 13.53
C ALA A 54 2.33 2.81 14.41
N ALA A 55 3.24 1.94 14.10
CA ALA A 55 3.57 0.81 14.95
C ALA A 55 4.43 1.32 16.11
N ARG A 56 4.08 1.03 17.29
CA ARG A 56 4.84 1.43 18.47
C ARG A 56 5.02 0.27 19.41
#